data_ca5d975887f1f3663b58d1a88becc4d7
#
_entry.id   ca5d975887f1f3663b58d1a88becc4d7
#
_cell.length_a   1.000
_cell.length_b   1.000
_cell.length_c   1.000
_cell.angle_alpha   90.00
_cell.angle_beta   90.00
_cell.angle_gamma   90.00
#
_symmetry.space_group_name_H-M   'P 1'
#
loop_
_entity.id
_entity.type
_entity.pdbx_description
1 polymer ?
#
loop_
_entity_poly.entity_id
_entity_poly.type
_entity_poly.pdbx_seq_one_letter_code
_entity_poly.pdbx_strand_id
1 'polypeptide(L)'
;TETFDIADFKGSYAIGGADLSITTDLTCATLLLMDKQEKRYVIQMYWLPADNFEKRVKEEKIPYDKWLESGQLRLCAGNSINYSDVTAWFMEMVYNYEITPAWIYYDSYSAKYWVQEMESNGFNMVRCIQGAKTLSLPMQMLGADLKAKKINYNNSSLLKWCMTNTGVQEDRNGNIVPIKAQSPK
;
A
#
# COMPACT_ATOMS: atom_id res chain seq x y z
N THR A 1 10.95 16.16 3.50
CA THR A 1 9.62 16.04 2.88
C THR A 1 8.63 16.68 3.84
N GLU A 2 7.74 17.52 3.32
CA GLU A 2 6.67 18.12 4.11
C GLU A 2 5.68 17.05 4.53
N THR A 3 5.21 17.11 5.76
CA THR A 3 4.09 16.29 6.23
C THR A 3 2.76 16.93 5.83
N PHE A 4 1.71 16.14 5.77
CA PHE A 4 0.34 16.61 5.54
C PHE A 4 -0.62 15.92 6.50
N ASP A 5 -1.77 16.54 6.76
CA ASP A 5 -2.87 15.92 7.48
C ASP A 5 -3.84 15.28 6.47
N ILE A 6 -4.30 14.06 6.77
CA ILE A 6 -5.31 13.36 5.94
C ILE A 6 -6.59 14.20 5.84
N ALA A 7 -6.94 14.94 6.89
CA ALA A 7 -8.11 15.81 6.93
C ALA A 7 -8.08 16.94 5.88
N ASP A 8 -6.90 17.31 5.38
CA ASP A 8 -6.74 18.33 4.32
C ASP A 8 -7.35 17.86 2.98
N PHE A 9 -7.59 16.57 2.84
CA PHE A 9 -8.15 15.94 1.62
C PHE A 9 -9.64 15.64 1.71
N LYS A 10 -10.33 16.21 2.68
CA LYS A 10 -11.79 16.06 2.84
C LYS A 10 -12.52 16.37 1.54
N GLY A 11 -13.41 15.48 1.11
CA GLY A 11 -14.18 15.60 -0.13
C GLY A 11 -13.41 15.27 -1.41
N SER A 12 -12.18 14.75 -1.29
CA SER A 12 -11.36 14.38 -2.46
C SER A 12 -11.67 12.99 -2.98
N TYR A 13 -11.38 12.78 -4.27
CA TYR A 13 -11.30 11.46 -4.87
C TYR A 13 -9.87 10.94 -4.85
N ALA A 14 -9.73 9.64 -4.72
CA ALA A 14 -8.45 8.95 -4.74
C ALA A 14 -8.47 7.75 -5.68
N ILE A 15 -7.30 7.27 -6.06
CA ILE A 15 -7.14 5.93 -6.65
C ILE A 15 -6.59 5.03 -5.57
N GLY A 16 -7.26 3.91 -5.33
CA GLY A 16 -6.87 2.91 -4.35
C GLY A 16 -5.99 1.81 -4.94
N GLY A 17 -5.21 1.17 -4.08
CA GLY A 17 -4.49 -0.04 -4.38
C GLY A 17 -4.38 -0.93 -3.14
N ALA A 18 -4.40 -2.25 -3.32
CA ALA A 18 -4.18 -3.19 -2.24
C ALA A 18 -3.30 -4.35 -2.71
N ASP A 19 -2.32 -4.68 -1.89
CA ASP A 19 -1.48 -5.87 -2.00
C ASP A 19 -1.71 -6.74 -0.76
N LEU A 20 -2.37 -7.89 -0.99
CA LEU A 20 -2.84 -8.77 0.07
C LEU A 20 -1.90 -9.95 0.23
N SER A 21 -1.32 -10.10 1.41
CA SER A 21 -0.62 -11.33 1.80
C SER A 21 -1.54 -12.27 2.60
N ILE A 22 -1.18 -13.53 2.70
CA ILE A 22 -1.95 -14.50 3.50
C ILE A 22 -1.40 -14.57 4.93
N THR A 23 -0.09 -14.70 5.11
CA THR A 23 0.49 -15.05 6.41
C THR A 23 1.63 -14.15 6.87
N THR A 24 2.76 -14.13 6.17
CA THR A 24 4.01 -13.58 6.70
C THR A 24 4.44 -12.24 6.13
N ASP A 25 4.05 -11.94 4.91
CA ASP A 25 4.41 -10.69 4.27
C ASP A 25 3.48 -9.56 4.75
N LEU A 26 3.95 -8.33 4.65
CA LEU A 26 3.12 -7.14 4.88
C LEU A 26 1.96 -7.12 3.88
N THR A 27 0.75 -6.94 4.38
CA THR A 27 -0.39 -6.50 3.58
C THR A 27 -0.41 -4.99 3.56
N CYS A 28 -0.72 -4.39 2.42
CA CYS A 28 -0.76 -2.94 2.26
C CYS A 28 -2.03 -2.50 1.54
N ALA A 29 -2.62 -1.40 2.01
CA ALA A 29 -3.60 -0.62 1.27
C ALA A 29 -3.10 0.81 1.09
N THR A 30 -3.38 1.38 -0.06
CA THR A 30 -2.88 2.69 -0.47
C THR A 30 -3.99 3.51 -1.11
N LEU A 31 -4.01 4.80 -0.83
CA LEU A 31 -4.75 5.81 -1.58
C LEU A 31 -3.77 6.82 -2.18
N LEU A 32 -3.90 7.05 -3.47
CA LEU A 32 -3.18 8.07 -4.21
C LEU A 32 -4.13 9.21 -4.54
N LEU A 33 -3.82 10.40 -4.04
CA LEU A 33 -4.52 11.65 -4.33
C LEU A 33 -3.64 12.55 -5.19
N MET A 34 -4.26 13.49 -5.87
CA MET A 34 -3.57 14.51 -6.66
C MET A 34 -4.21 15.85 -6.46
N ASP A 35 -3.41 16.87 -6.21
CA ASP A 35 -3.89 18.26 -6.13
C ASP A 35 -3.95 18.93 -7.52
N LYS A 36 -4.39 20.18 -7.54
CA LYS A 36 -4.52 20.98 -8.78
C LYS A 36 -3.18 21.31 -9.43
N GLN A 37 -2.08 21.20 -8.70
CA GLN A 37 -0.70 21.40 -9.16
C GLN A 37 -0.03 20.09 -9.60
N GLU A 38 -0.80 19.01 -9.73
CA GLU A 38 -0.32 17.67 -10.08
C GLU A 38 0.65 17.05 -9.05
N LYS A 39 0.72 17.62 -7.84
CA LYS A 39 1.44 16.99 -6.73
C LYS A 39 0.62 15.81 -6.21
N ARG A 40 1.28 14.69 -5.99
CA ARG A 40 0.65 13.44 -5.55
C ARG A 40 0.90 13.23 -4.07
N TYR A 41 -0.13 12.71 -3.40
CA TYR A 41 -0.11 12.41 -1.97
C TYR A 41 -0.46 10.95 -1.77
N VAL A 42 0.30 10.27 -0.94
CA VAL A 42 0.15 8.84 -0.69
C VAL A 42 -0.26 8.63 0.76
N ILE A 43 -1.45 8.06 0.97
CA ILE A 43 -1.95 7.61 2.27
C ILE A 43 -1.90 6.09 2.27
N GLN A 44 -1.33 5.49 3.32
CA GLN A 44 -1.15 4.04 3.38
C GLN A 44 -1.46 3.51 4.76
N MET A 45 -1.84 2.23 4.79
CA MET A 45 -1.89 1.41 5.98
C MET A 45 -1.32 0.03 5.68
N TYR A 46 -0.65 -0.53 6.67
CA TYR A 46 -0.04 -1.85 6.57
C TYR A 46 -0.56 -2.75 7.70
N TRP A 47 -0.55 -4.06 7.44
CA TRP A 47 -0.99 -5.07 8.43
C TRP A 47 -0.03 -6.23 8.50
N LEU A 48 0.09 -6.77 9.72
CA LEU A 48 0.73 -8.04 10.03
C LEU A 48 -0.17 -8.85 10.99
N PRO A 49 -0.05 -10.21 10.99
CA PRO A 49 -0.67 -11.02 12.03
C PRO A 49 -0.08 -10.71 13.40
N ALA A 50 -0.92 -10.72 14.43
CA ALA A 50 -0.51 -10.48 15.81
C ALA A 50 0.31 -11.65 16.39
N ASP A 51 -0.03 -12.87 16.00
CA ASP A 51 0.69 -14.06 16.45
C ASP A 51 2.15 -13.99 16.01
N ASN A 52 3.04 -14.26 16.94
CA ASN A 52 4.50 -14.19 16.73
C ASN A 52 5.07 -12.79 16.42
N PHE A 53 4.29 -11.72 16.56
CA PHE A 53 4.76 -10.36 16.28
C PHE A 53 6.03 -10.00 17.07
N GLU A 54 6.04 -10.22 18.38
CA GLU A 54 7.21 -9.93 19.22
C GLU A 54 8.43 -10.79 18.85
N LYS A 55 8.20 -12.05 18.47
CA LYS A 55 9.25 -12.92 17.98
C LYS A 55 9.85 -12.38 16.68
N ARG A 56 9.02 -11.95 15.75
CA ARG A 56 9.45 -11.35 14.49
C ARG A 56 10.29 -10.06 14.70
N VAL A 57 9.84 -9.17 15.58
CA VAL A 57 10.61 -7.96 15.95
C VAL A 57 12.02 -8.31 16.40
N LYS A 58 12.16 -9.37 17.24
CA LYS A 58 13.46 -9.78 17.77
C LYS A 58 14.35 -10.49 16.73
N GLU A 59 13.77 -11.35 15.91
CA GLU A 59 14.53 -12.22 15.00
C GLU A 59 14.85 -11.55 13.66
N GLU A 60 13.90 -10.82 13.08
CA GLU A 60 14.06 -10.22 11.76
C GLU A 60 14.83 -8.88 11.80
N LYS A 61 14.96 -8.27 12.98
CA LYS A 61 15.61 -6.96 13.18
C LYS A 61 15.00 -5.83 12.33
N ILE A 62 13.73 -5.99 11.99
CA ILE A 62 12.93 -5.00 11.26
C ILE A 62 12.13 -4.20 12.30
N PRO A 63 12.04 -2.87 12.22
CA PRO A 63 11.44 -2.03 13.25
C PRO A 63 9.89 -2.03 13.20
N TYR A 64 9.28 -3.21 13.19
CA TYR A 64 7.82 -3.36 13.17
C TYR A 64 7.14 -2.71 14.38
N ASP A 65 7.77 -2.81 15.56
CA ASP A 65 7.33 -2.18 16.80
C ASP A 65 7.20 -0.66 16.66
N LYS A 66 8.18 -0.01 16.07
CA LYS A 66 8.16 1.45 15.84
C LYS A 66 7.08 1.86 14.83
N TRP A 67 6.84 1.05 13.83
CA TRP A 67 5.76 1.30 12.87
C TRP A 67 4.38 1.08 13.46
N LEU A 68 4.24 0.12 14.38
CA LEU A 68 3.02 -0.06 15.16
C LEU A 68 2.76 1.13 16.08
N GLU A 69 3.77 1.55 16.85
CA GLU A 69 3.71 2.72 17.75
C GLU A 69 3.37 4.02 17.00
N SER A 70 3.92 4.21 15.80
CA SER A 70 3.67 5.40 14.97
C SER A 70 2.37 5.33 14.15
N GLY A 71 1.58 4.26 14.27
CA GLY A 71 0.33 4.09 13.56
C GLY A 71 0.45 3.79 12.06
N GLN A 72 1.66 3.49 11.56
CA GLN A 72 1.87 3.09 10.16
C GLN A 72 1.52 1.62 9.91
N LEU A 73 1.50 0.81 10.96
CA LEU A 73 1.23 -0.62 10.95
C LEU A 73 0.09 -0.93 11.90
N ARG A 74 -0.79 -1.84 11.53
CA ARG A 74 -1.83 -2.43 12.38
C ARG A 74 -1.61 -3.94 12.50
N LEU A 75 -2.09 -4.53 13.58
CA LEU A 75 -2.07 -5.98 13.77
C LEU A 75 -3.44 -6.57 13.55
N CYS A 76 -3.51 -7.64 12.75
CA CYS A 76 -4.69 -8.50 12.66
C CYS A 76 -4.64 -9.56 13.76
N ALA A 77 -5.76 -9.87 14.39
CA ALA A 77 -5.83 -10.92 15.39
C ALA A 77 -5.52 -12.30 14.76
N GLY A 78 -4.74 -13.12 15.47
CA GLY A 78 -4.38 -14.47 15.03
C GLY A 78 -3.14 -14.53 14.16
N ASN A 79 -3.02 -15.61 13.39
CA ASN A 79 -1.84 -15.98 12.62
C ASN A 79 -1.91 -15.64 11.12
N SER A 80 -2.96 -15.00 10.68
CA SER A 80 -3.21 -14.63 9.28
C SER A 80 -3.80 -13.23 9.16
N ILE A 81 -3.72 -12.67 7.97
CA ILE A 81 -4.35 -11.38 7.70
C ILE A 81 -5.87 -11.57 7.59
N ASN A 82 -6.61 -10.78 8.36
CA ASN A 82 -8.05 -10.64 8.19
C ASN A 82 -8.32 -9.53 7.16
N TYR A 83 -8.74 -9.90 5.95
CA TYR A 83 -8.98 -8.93 4.88
C TYR A 83 -10.12 -7.95 5.18
N SER A 84 -11.05 -8.29 6.09
CA SER A 84 -12.05 -7.34 6.56
C SER A 84 -11.46 -6.15 7.32
N ASP A 85 -10.26 -6.29 7.90
CA ASP A 85 -9.53 -5.16 8.50
C ASP A 85 -9.06 -4.16 7.42
N VAL A 86 -8.73 -4.67 6.22
CA VAL A 86 -8.39 -3.83 5.07
C VAL A 86 -9.64 -3.11 4.55
N THR A 87 -10.77 -3.82 4.44
CA THR A 87 -12.08 -3.22 4.11
C THR A 87 -12.43 -2.11 5.09
N ALA A 88 -12.29 -2.37 6.39
CA ALA A 88 -12.58 -1.39 7.45
C ALA A 88 -11.75 -0.12 7.30
N TRP A 89 -10.48 -0.22 6.89
CA TRP A 89 -9.65 0.95 6.64
C TRP A 89 -10.14 1.78 5.43
N PHE A 90 -10.53 1.16 4.33
CA PHE A 90 -11.13 1.90 3.20
C PHE A 90 -12.42 2.59 3.60
N MET A 91 -13.25 1.93 4.42
CA MET A 91 -14.47 2.54 4.98
C MET A 91 -14.13 3.69 5.93
N GLU A 92 -13.09 3.57 6.77
CA GLU A 92 -12.58 4.64 7.63
C GLU A 92 -12.21 5.88 6.81
N MET A 93 -11.53 5.70 5.66
CA MET A 93 -11.17 6.82 4.77
C MET A 93 -12.42 7.52 4.20
N VAL A 94 -13.44 6.75 3.84
CA VAL A 94 -14.70 7.33 3.31
C VAL A 94 -15.51 8.01 4.41
N TYR A 95 -15.73 7.36 5.54
CA TYR A 95 -16.67 7.88 6.55
C TYR A 95 -16.04 8.92 7.48
N ASN A 96 -14.77 8.78 7.84
CA ASN A 96 -14.13 9.67 8.80
C ASN A 96 -13.43 10.85 8.11
N TYR A 97 -12.89 10.62 6.90
CA TYR A 97 -12.11 11.63 6.17
C TYR A 97 -12.80 12.12 4.90
N GLU A 98 -13.94 11.52 4.51
CA GLU A 98 -14.66 11.86 3.27
C GLU A 98 -13.76 11.78 2.02
N ILE A 99 -12.82 10.83 2.00
CA ILE A 99 -11.98 10.53 0.84
C ILE A 99 -12.58 9.34 0.11
N THR A 100 -12.99 9.53 -1.15
CA THR A 100 -13.68 8.49 -1.92
C THR A 100 -12.75 7.85 -2.94
N PRO A 101 -12.40 6.55 -2.79
CA PRO A 101 -11.69 5.81 -3.83
C PRO A 101 -12.60 5.66 -5.06
N ALA A 102 -12.18 6.23 -6.21
CA ALA A 102 -12.90 6.05 -7.47
C ALA A 102 -12.79 4.61 -7.98
N TRP A 103 -11.60 4.05 -7.87
CA TRP A 103 -11.27 2.66 -8.15
C TRP A 103 -10.23 2.15 -7.17
N ILE A 104 -10.26 0.84 -6.88
CA ILE A 104 -9.27 0.15 -6.06
C ILE A 104 -8.68 -0.99 -6.87
N TYR A 105 -7.38 -0.88 -7.17
CA TYR A 105 -6.63 -1.92 -7.87
C TYR A 105 -6.16 -2.99 -6.89
N TYR A 106 -6.24 -4.26 -7.29
CA TYR A 106 -5.83 -5.39 -6.45
C TYR A 106 -5.17 -6.49 -7.28
N ASP A 107 -4.28 -7.28 -6.64
CA ASP A 107 -3.78 -8.51 -7.23
C ASP A 107 -4.78 -9.64 -7.04
N SER A 108 -5.00 -10.41 -8.09
CA SER A 108 -6.10 -11.38 -8.19
C SER A 108 -5.86 -12.70 -7.45
N TYR A 109 -4.67 -12.97 -6.95
CA TYR A 109 -4.30 -14.33 -6.59
C TYR A 109 -5.00 -14.91 -5.35
N SER A 110 -5.55 -14.12 -4.43
CA SER A 110 -6.20 -14.61 -3.20
C SER A 110 -7.46 -13.85 -2.81
N ALA A 111 -7.89 -12.92 -3.65
CA ALA A 111 -8.78 -11.84 -3.22
C ALA A 111 -10.27 -12.05 -3.51
N LYS A 112 -10.72 -13.23 -4.01
CA LYS A 112 -12.11 -13.38 -4.50
C LYS A 112 -13.18 -12.98 -3.47
N TYR A 113 -13.10 -13.47 -2.25
CA TYR A 113 -14.07 -13.15 -1.20
C TYR A 113 -13.94 -11.71 -0.70
N TRP A 114 -12.71 -11.21 -0.61
CA TRP A 114 -12.48 -9.83 -0.25
C TRP A 114 -13.02 -8.85 -1.29
N VAL A 115 -12.88 -9.15 -2.57
CA VAL A 115 -13.46 -8.34 -3.66
C VAL A 115 -14.98 -8.28 -3.54
N GLN A 116 -15.64 -9.41 -3.28
CA GLN A 116 -17.09 -9.43 -3.05
C GLN A 116 -17.51 -8.59 -1.85
N GLU A 117 -16.75 -8.64 -0.75
CA GLU A 117 -16.97 -7.80 0.43
C GLU A 117 -16.83 -6.32 0.09
N MET A 118 -15.77 -5.93 -0.63
CA MET A 118 -15.52 -4.55 -1.04
C MET A 118 -16.62 -4.03 -1.97
N GLU A 119 -17.02 -4.81 -2.98
CA GLU A 119 -18.11 -4.47 -3.91
C GLU A 119 -19.44 -4.34 -3.17
N SER A 120 -19.72 -5.20 -2.18
CA SER A 120 -20.91 -5.11 -1.33
C SER A 120 -20.95 -3.85 -0.48
N ASN A 121 -19.78 -3.27 -0.18
CA ASN A 121 -19.63 -1.97 0.49
C ASN A 121 -19.58 -0.78 -0.49
N GLY A 122 -19.83 -1.01 -1.78
CA GLY A 122 -19.94 0.04 -2.79
C GLY A 122 -18.62 0.47 -3.43
N PHE A 123 -17.52 -0.26 -3.23
CA PHE A 123 -16.23 0.03 -3.86
C PHE A 123 -16.14 -0.55 -5.27
N ASN A 124 -15.52 0.20 -6.19
CA ASN A 124 -15.23 -0.24 -7.54
C ASN A 124 -13.87 -0.96 -7.57
N MET A 125 -13.88 -2.26 -7.77
CA MET A 125 -12.69 -3.09 -7.73
C MET A 125 -12.16 -3.35 -9.14
N VAL A 126 -10.83 -3.16 -9.33
CA VAL A 126 -10.16 -3.36 -10.63
C VAL A 126 -9.00 -4.34 -10.45
N ARG A 127 -9.07 -5.44 -11.18
CA ARG A 127 -7.99 -6.43 -11.18
C ARG A 127 -6.73 -5.87 -11.83
N CYS A 128 -5.60 -5.94 -11.14
CA CYS A 128 -4.28 -5.63 -11.67
C CYS A 128 -3.50 -6.93 -11.92
N ILE A 129 -3.22 -7.22 -13.18
CA ILE A 129 -2.37 -8.37 -13.52
C ILE A 129 -0.92 -7.95 -13.31
N GLN A 130 -0.25 -8.60 -12.36
CA GLN A 130 1.17 -8.31 -12.10
C GLN A 130 2.05 -8.87 -13.22
N GLY A 131 2.90 -8.01 -13.78
CA GLY A 131 3.82 -8.37 -14.84
C GLY A 131 4.41 -7.16 -15.56
N ALA A 132 5.44 -7.38 -16.36
CA ALA A 132 6.17 -6.31 -17.06
C ALA A 132 5.26 -5.42 -17.92
N LYS A 133 4.30 -6.02 -18.61
CA LYS A 133 3.38 -5.27 -19.48
C LYS A 133 2.49 -4.28 -18.72
N THR A 134 2.12 -4.62 -17.50
CA THR A 134 1.20 -3.79 -16.67
C THR A 134 1.97 -2.84 -15.78
N LEU A 135 3.06 -3.29 -15.18
CA LEU A 135 3.75 -2.55 -14.11
C LEU A 135 4.90 -1.68 -14.61
N SER A 136 5.47 -1.96 -15.80
CA SER A 136 6.67 -1.25 -16.27
C SER A 136 6.45 0.26 -16.37
N LEU A 137 5.42 0.71 -17.07
CA LEU A 137 5.16 2.15 -17.23
C LEU A 137 4.84 2.84 -15.91
N PRO A 138 3.93 2.33 -15.04
CA PRO A 138 3.69 2.91 -13.72
C PRO A 138 4.95 3.00 -12.86
N MET A 139 5.82 1.99 -12.87
CA MET A 139 7.08 2.01 -12.11
C MET A 139 8.05 3.09 -12.62
N GLN A 140 8.18 3.23 -13.95
CA GLN A 140 9.00 4.28 -14.55
C GLN A 140 8.48 5.67 -14.18
N MET A 141 7.15 5.88 -14.26
CA MET A 141 6.51 7.12 -13.87
C MET A 141 6.70 7.42 -12.38
N LEU A 142 6.52 6.42 -11.50
CA LEU A 142 6.78 6.56 -10.07
C LEU A 142 8.23 7.00 -9.81
N GLY A 143 9.19 6.37 -10.48
CA GLY A 143 10.60 6.72 -10.35
C GLY A 143 10.90 8.16 -10.80
N ALA A 144 10.30 8.60 -11.91
CA ALA A 144 10.43 9.97 -12.41
C ALA A 144 9.81 10.99 -11.44
N ASP A 145 8.61 10.71 -10.95
CA ASP A 145 7.89 11.60 -10.01
C ASP A 145 8.58 11.72 -8.65
N LEU A 146 9.18 10.63 -8.16
CA LEU A 146 9.99 10.66 -6.94
C LEU A 146 11.23 11.54 -7.12
N LYS A 147 11.95 11.39 -8.25
CA LYS A 147 13.10 12.25 -8.59
C LYS A 147 12.71 13.71 -8.72
N ALA A 148 11.56 13.98 -9.32
CA ALA A 148 11.01 15.32 -9.48
C ALA A 148 10.38 15.89 -8.20
N LYS A 149 10.37 15.14 -7.08
CA LYS A 149 9.73 15.51 -5.79
C LYS A 149 8.23 15.82 -5.91
N LYS A 150 7.57 15.23 -6.88
CA LYS A 150 6.12 15.38 -7.10
C LYS A 150 5.27 14.49 -6.19
N ILE A 151 5.89 13.56 -5.46
CA ILE A 151 5.20 12.64 -4.56
C ILE A 151 5.51 13.00 -3.12
N ASN A 152 4.45 13.22 -2.35
CA ASN A 152 4.49 13.35 -0.90
C ASN A 152 3.89 12.08 -0.27
N TYR A 153 4.72 11.31 0.41
CA TYR A 153 4.35 10.07 1.11
C TYR A 153 4.34 10.23 2.64
N ASN A 154 4.15 11.47 3.11
CA ASN A 154 4.03 11.84 4.52
C ASN A 154 5.19 11.34 5.40
N ASN A 155 6.39 11.30 4.86
CA ASN A 155 7.59 10.77 5.52
C ASN A 155 7.46 9.34 6.07
N SER A 156 6.54 8.53 5.54
CA SER A 156 6.36 7.15 5.98
C SER A 156 7.68 6.38 5.92
N SER A 157 8.20 6.01 7.08
CA SER A 157 9.43 5.22 7.18
C SER A 157 9.21 3.78 6.72
N LEU A 158 7.99 3.26 6.89
CA LEU A 158 7.62 1.92 6.41
C LEU A 158 7.59 1.88 4.87
N LEU A 159 6.92 2.85 4.21
CA LEU A 159 6.96 2.94 2.75
C LEU A 159 8.38 3.09 2.23
N LYS A 160 9.17 3.95 2.85
CA LYS A 160 10.58 4.13 2.48
C LYS A 160 11.36 2.81 2.59
N TRP A 161 11.13 2.05 3.64
CA TRP A 161 11.74 0.73 3.83
C TRP A 161 11.29 -0.24 2.72
N CYS A 162 10.00 -0.33 2.43
CA CYS A 162 9.47 -1.17 1.35
C CYS A 162 10.12 -0.82 0.01
N MET A 163 10.17 0.45 -0.36
CA MET A 163 10.76 0.91 -1.62
C MET A 163 12.26 0.64 -1.71
N THR A 164 12.99 0.82 -0.59
CA THR A 164 14.44 0.58 -0.54
C THR A 164 14.77 -0.91 -0.68
N ASN A 165 13.86 -1.78 -0.25
CA ASN A 165 14.00 -3.24 -0.32
C ASN A 165 13.29 -3.87 -1.53
N THR A 166 12.81 -3.04 -2.45
CA THR A 166 12.27 -3.49 -3.74
C THR A 166 13.37 -3.44 -4.78
N GLY A 167 13.72 -4.59 -5.34
CA GLY A 167 14.57 -4.68 -6.51
C GLY A 167 13.77 -4.45 -7.80
N VAL A 168 14.48 -4.25 -8.89
CA VAL A 168 13.90 -4.12 -10.23
C VAL A 168 14.55 -5.13 -11.15
N GLN A 169 13.73 -5.89 -11.86
CA GLN A 169 14.18 -6.76 -12.92
C GLN A 169 13.74 -6.18 -14.27
N GLU A 170 14.66 -6.12 -15.22
CA GLU A 170 14.41 -5.67 -16.59
C GLU A 170 14.34 -6.88 -17.53
N ASP A 171 13.38 -6.90 -18.43
CA ASP A 171 13.27 -7.88 -19.50
C ASP A 171 14.10 -7.45 -20.74
N ARG A 172 14.16 -8.33 -21.75
CA ARG A 172 14.92 -8.07 -23.00
C ARG A 172 14.40 -6.87 -23.80
N ASN A 173 13.19 -6.41 -23.52
CA ASN A 173 12.54 -5.29 -24.21
C ASN A 173 12.63 -3.98 -23.42
N GLY A 174 13.36 -3.96 -22.30
CA GLY A 174 13.47 -2.79 -21.44
C GLY A 174 12.29 -2.58 -20.51
N ASN A 175 11.36 -3.55 -20.40
CA ASN A 175 10.28 -3.46 -19.41
C ASN A 175 10.77 -3.87 -18.03
N ILE A 176 10.30 -3.19 -17.01
CA ILE A 176 10.70 -3.42 -15.62
C ILE A 176 9.55 -3.99 -14.79
N VAL A 177 9.90 -4.85 -13.83
CA VAL A 177 8.98 -5.38 -12.81
C VAL A 177 9.64 -5.30 -11.44
N PRO A 178 8.83 -5.14 -10.37
CA PRO A 178 9.37 -5.20 -9.03
C PRO A 178 9.71 -6.64 -8.66
N ILE A 179 10.79 -6.82 -7.94
CA ILE A 179 11.18 -8.09 -7.32
C ILE A 179 11.56 -7.86 -5.86
N LYS A 180 11.44 -8.89 -5.03
CA LYS A 180 11.97 -8.83 -3.67
C LYS A 180 13.49 -8.73 -3.71
N ALA A 181 14.07 -7.82 -2.93
CA ALA A 181 15.52 -7.77 -2.78
C ALA A 181 16.02 -9.08 -2.14
N GLN A 182 17.15 -9.59 -2.63
CA GLN A 182 17.72 -10.85 -2.13
C GLN A 182 18.19 -10.75 -0.67
N SER A 183 18.49 -9.54 -0.19
CA SER A 183 18.86 -9.26 1.21
C SER A 183 18.27 -7.92 1.59
N PRO A 184 17.26 -7.87 2.46
CA PRO A 184 16.71 -6.62 2.98
C PRO A 184 17.80 -5.81 3.69
N LYS A 185 17.80 -4.51 3.46
CA LYS A 185 18.74 -3.56 4.11
C LYS A 185 18.12 -2.96 5.36
#